data_3749167b98e0cd4bd8cdcab2f8af8346
#
_entry.id   3749167b98e0cd4bd8cdcab2f8af8346
#
_cell.length_a   1.000
_cell.length_b   1.000
_cell.length_c   1.000
_cell.angle_alpha   90.00
_cell.angle_beta   90.00
_cell.angle_gamma   90.00
#
_symmetry.space_group_name_H-M   'P 1'
#
loop_
_entity.id
_entity.type
_entity.pdbx_description
1 polymer ?
#
loop_
_entity_poly.entity_id
_entity_poly.type
_entity_poly.pdbx_seq_one_letter_code
_entity_poly.pdbx_strand_id
1 'polypeptide(L)'
;MSNLKVSFLGLGVMGFPMAGHLSKAGYPVTVYNRTAQKAKDWVTTYNLDGAQVKACETVSQACEDASIVFMCVGNDNDVKDVAYQALKVMKPGSVLVDHTTASADIARELYAACTEKDIGFLDAPVSGGQAGAENGQLTVMVGGDQESYDKAEPVMSHYARHSQLLGKSGSGQLAKMMNQICIAGIVQGLSEALHFGQRAGLDCNAVIDVISKGAAQSWQMENRASTMLSNTFDFGFAVDWMRKDLGIALDEARKNGSTLALTALVDQYYADVQKLGGGRWDTSSLLTRLK
;
A
#
# COMPACT_ATOMS: atom_id res chain seq x y z
N MET A 1 -21.60 8.63 18.42
CA MET A 1 -21.16 7.58 17.48
C MET A 1 -21.51 8.04 16.08
N SER A 2 -20.60 7.99 15.16
CA SER A 2 -20.82 8.41 13.76
C SER A 2 -21.79 7.40 13.11
N ASN A 3 -22.91 7.88 12.53
CA ASN A 3 -23.83 7.06 11.73
C ASN A 3 -23.24 6.69 10.34
N LEU A 4 -21.97 7.04 10.09
CA LEU A 4 -21.29 6.84 8.83
C LEU A 4 -20.89 5.37 8.70
N LYS A 5 -21.55 4.65 7.79
CA LYS A 5 -21.23 3.25 7.47
C LYS A 5 -20.06 3.19 6.50
N VAL A 6 -19.10 2.34 6.79
CA VAL A 6 -17.94 2.14 5.93
C VAL A 6 -17.84 0.70 5.44
N SER A 7 -17.29 0.53 4.25
CA SER A 7 -16.98 -0.77 3.68
C SER A 7 -15.48 -0.89 3.44
N PHE A 8 -14.92 -2.09 3.61
CA PHE A 8 -13.53 -2.36 3.28
C PHE A 8 -13.39 -3.62 2.39
N LEU A 9 -12.87 -3.43 1.18
CA LEU A 9 -12.74 -4.45 0.16
C LEU A 9 -11.27 -4.87 0.02
N GLY A 10 -10.97 -6.13 0.34
CA GLY A 10 -9.62 -6.66 0.32
C GLY A 10 -8.96 -6.64 1.70
N LEU A 11 -8.85 -7.82 2.29
CA LEU A 11 -8.29 -8.07 3.62
C LEU A 11 -6.94 -8.79 3.51
N GLY A 12 -6.05 -8.20 2.71
CA GLY A 12 -4.65 -8.59 2.66
C GLY A 12 -3.88 -8.10 3.90
N VAL A 13 -2.55 -8.20 3.84
CA VAL A 13 -1.64 -7.75 4.91
C VAL A 13 -1.89 -6.29 5.33
N MET A 14 -2.27 -5.44 4.37
CA MET A 14 -2.57 -4.03 4.62
C MET A 14 -4.02 -3.80 5.03
N GLY A 15 -4.98 -4.31 4.24
CA GLY A 15 -6.40 -4.02 4.44
C GLY A 15 -6.99 -4.62 5.72
N PHE A 16 -6.47 -5.76 6.18
CA PHE A 16 -6.96 -6.41 7.40
C PHE A 16 -6.81 -5.51 8.64
N PRO A 17 -5.62 -4.98 8.97
CA PRO A 17 -5.47 -4.07 10.10
C PRO A 17 -6.10 -2.69 9.84
N MET A 18 -6.07 -2.15 8.61
CA MET A 18 -6.70 -0.86 8.30
C MET A 18 -8.21 -0.89 8.59
N ALA A 19 -8.93 -1.90 8.11
CA ALA A 19 -10.34 -2.10 8.44
C ALA A 19 -10.57 -2.28 9.95
N GLY A 20 -9.64 -2.95 10.64
CA GLY A 20 -9.68 -3.16 12.08
C GLY A 20 -9.61 -1.87 12.89
N HIS A 21 -8.79 -0.91 12.48
CA HIS A 21 -8.73 0.42 13.11
C HIS A 21 -10.07 1.15 13.00
N LEU A 22 -10.79 1.02 11.89
CA LEU A 22 -12.11 1.64 11.71
C LEU A 22 -13.16 1.02 12.67
N SER A 23 -13.15 -0.30 12.83
CA SER A 23 -14.01 -0.98 13.81
C SER A 23 -13.70 -0.52 15.24
N LYS A 24 -12.42 -0.47 15.63
CA LYS A 24 -11.99 0.04 16.94
C LYS A 24 -12.39 1.49 17.19
N ALA A 25 -12.46 2.30 16.14
CA ALA A 25 -12.92 3.69 16.19
C ALA A 25 -14.46 3.82 16.28
N GLY A 26 -15.19 2.70 16.27
CA GLY A 26 -16.63 2.67 16.45
C GLY A 26 -17.47 2.88 15.17
N TYR A 27 -16.87 2.78 13.99
CA TYR A 27 -17.62 2.79 12.74
C TYR A 27 -18.33 1.45 12.52
N PRO A 28 -19.57 1.44 11.99
CA PRO A 28 -20.15 0.24 11.38
C PRO A 28 -19.33 -0.16 10.15
N VAL A 29 -18.69 -1.34 10.18
CA VAL A 29 -17.79 -1.80 9.12
C VAL A 29 -18.32 -3.07 8.45
N THR A 30 -18.53 -3.02 7.15
CA THR A 30 -18.74 -4.20 6.31
C THR A 30 -17.45 -4.56 5.58
N VAL A 31 -17.14 -5.84 5.50
CA VAL A 31 -15.91 -6.28 4.82
C VAL A 31 -16.20 -7.33 3.76
N TYR A 32 -15.41 -7.28 2.70
CA TYR A 32 -15.37 -8.32 1.68
C TYR A 32 -13.94 -8.72 1.35
N ASN A 33 -13.73 -10.00 1.14
CA ASN A 33 -12.48 -10.52 0.57
C ASN A 33 -12.76 -11.70 -0.35
N ARG A 34 -12.04 -11.79 -1.48
CA ARG A 34 -12.16 -12.89 -2.46
C ARG A 34 -12.03 -14.27 -1.80
N THR A 35 -11.13 -14.43 -0.83
CA THR A 35 -11.06 -15.59 0.05
C THR A 35 -11.98 -15.34 1.24
N ALA A 36 -13.18 -15.89 1.22
CA ALA A 36 -14.25 -15.64 2.22
C ALA A 36 -13.80 -15.92 3.67
N GLN A 37 -12.89 -16.90 3.88
CA GLN A 37 -12.37 -17.22 5.21
C GLN A 37 -11.70 -16.00 5.86
N LYS A 38 -10.93 -15.20 5.10
CA LYS A 38 -10.28 -13.98 5.64
C LYS A 38 -11.29 -12.96 6.17
N ALA A 39 -12.45 -12.82 5.52
CA ALA A 39 -13.51 -11.93 6.01
C ALA A 39 -14.15 -12.44 7.32
N LYS A 40 -14.32 -13.76 7.44
CA LYS A 40 -14.79 -14.40 8.67
C LYS A 40 -13.77 -14.25 9.80
N ASP A 41 -12.50 -14.50 9.53
CA ASP A 41 -11.41 -14.34 10.51
C ASP A 41 -11.31 -12.88 10.97
N TRP A 42 -11.50 -11.93 10.07
CA TRP A 42 -11.53 -10.51 10.40
C TRP A 42 -12.67 -10.16 11.36
N VAL A 43 -13.88 -10.63 11.06
CA VAL A 43 -15.03 -10.42 11.97
C VAL A 43 -14.76 -11.05 13.33
N THR A 44 -14.24 -12.28 13.39
CA THR A 44 -13.88 -12.93 14.65
C THR A 44 -12.87 -12.09 15.45
N THR A 45 -11.91 -11.48 14.78
CA THR A 45 -10.85 -10.68 15.42
C THR A 45 -11.36 -9.34 15.94
N TYR A 46 -12.27 -8.69 15.20
CA TYR A 46 -12.71 -7.31 15.47
C TYR A 46 -14.16 -7.17 15.92
N ASN A 47 -14.86 -8.27 16.20
CA ASN A 47 -16.17 -8.26 16.82
C ASN A 47 -16.05 -8.00 18.34
N LEU A 48 -15.61 -6.79 18.67
CA LEU A 48 -15.48 -6.32 20.06
C LEU A 48 -16.85 -5.88 20.59
N ASP A 49 -17.00 -5.77 21.91
CA ASP A 49 -18.26 -5.33 22.54
C ASP A 49 -18.72 -3.98 21.96
N GLY A 50 -19.94 -3.99 21.41
CA GLY A 50 -20.53 -2.83 20.75
C GLY A 50 -20.09 -2.59 19.30
N ALA A 51 -19.19 -3.41 18.74
CA ALA A 51 -18.77 -3.30 17.34
C ALA A 51 -19.90 -3.73 16.39
N GLN A 52 -20.10 -2.96 15.33
CA GLN A 52 -21.02 -3.28 14.24
C GLN A 52 -20.19 -3.76 13.02
N VAL A 53 -19.81 -5.03 13.03
CA VAL A 53 -18.96 -5.62 12.00
C VAL A 53 -19.70 -6.74 11.25
N LYS A 54 -19.51 -6.82 9.94
CA LYS A 54 -20.15 -7.83 9.10
C LYS A 54 -19.24 -8.25 7.95
N ALA A 55 -19.06 -9.56 7.77
CA ALA A 55 -18.50 -10.13 6.55
C ALA A 55 -19.61 -10.32 5.50
N CYS A 56 -19.31 -9.91 4.27
CA CYS A 56 -20.20 -10.05 3.13
C CYS A 56 -19.65 -11.06 2.12
N GLU A 57 -20.54 -11.76 1.41
CA GLU A 57 -20.16 -12.77 0.41
C GLU A 57 -19.84 -12.14 -0.95
N THR A 58 -20.35 -10.94 -1.22
CA THR A 58 -20.14 -10.22 -2.46
C THR A 58 -19.73 -8.76 -2.21
N VAL A 59 -19.04 -8.16 -3.19
CA VAL A 59 -18.70 -6.73 -3.19
C VAL A 59 -19.97 -5.89 -3.07
N SER A 60 -21.03 -6.23 -3.83
CA SER A 60 -22.29 -5.48 -3.81
C SER A 60 -22.91 -5.46 -2.41
N GLN A 61 -23.00 -6.60 -1.73
CA GLN A 61 -23.52 -6.65 -0.35
C GLN A 61 -22.71 -5.81 0.63
N ALA A 62 -21.38 -5.72 0.42
CA ALA A 62 -20.52 -4.92 1.27
C ALA A 62 -20.75 -3.41 1.07
N CYS A 63 -21.07 -2.98 -0.16
CA CYS A 63 -21.10 -1.58 -0.56
C CYS A 63 -22.48 -0.91 -0.52
N GLU A 64 -23.58 -1.68 -0.48
CA GLU A 64 -24.96 -1.20 -0.72
C GLU A 64 -25.37 0.00 0.15
N ASP A 65 -24.92 0.05 1.40
CA ASP A 65 -25.26 1.10 2.35
C ASP A 65 -24.04 1.92 2.82
N ALA A 66 -22.89 1.73 2.21
CA ALA A 66 -21.68 2.40 2.63
C ALA A 66 -21.64 3.86 2.15
N SER A 67 -21.33 4.77 3.06
CA SER A 67 -21.05 6.18 2.73
C SER A 67 -19.61 6.33 2.17
N ILE A 68 -18.69 5.49 2.64
CA ILE A 68 -17.33 5.43 2.14
C ILE A 68 -16.94 3.96 1.95
N VAL A 69 -16.44 3.64 0.78
CA VAL A 69 -15.92 2.32 0.42
C VAL A 69 -14.40 2.43 0.28
N PHE A 70 -13.67 1.73 1.11
CA PHE A 70 -12.22 1.58 1.02
C PHE A 70 -11.89 0.28 0.28
N MET A 71 -10.85 0.32 -0.56
CA MET A 71 -10.40 -0.83 -1.33
C MET A 71 -8.88 -0.96 -1.24
N CYS A 72 -8.37 -2.18 -1.01
CA CYS A 72 -6.94 -2.49 -1.03
C CYS A 72 -6.74 -3.91 -1.60
N VAL A 73 -6.52 -4.00 -2.91
CA VAL A 73 -6.47 -5.26 -3.67
C VAL A 73 -5.09 -5.47 -4.32
N GLY A 74 -4.98 -6.26 -5.39
CA GLY A 74 -3.68 -6.70 -5.92
C GLY A 74 -3.05 -5.78 -6.97
N ASN A 75 -3.78 -5.50 -8.05
CA ASN A 75 -3.28 -4.85 -9.27
C ASN A 75 -4.43 -4.16 -10.02
N ASP A 76 -4.14 -3.55 -11.18
CA ASP A 76 -5.12 -2.82 -12.01
C ASP A 76 -6.36 -3.65 -12.35
N ASN A 77 -6.19 -4.93 -12.70
CA ASN A 77 -7.32 -5.80 -13.03
C ASN A 77 -8.20 -6.06 -11.80
N ASP A 78 -7.60 -6.37 -10.66
CA ASP A 78 -8.33 -6.56 -9.40
C ASP A 78 -9.05 -5.26 -8.99
N VAL A 79 -8.41 -4.10 -9.14
CA VAL A 79 -8.98 -2.77 -8.88
C VAL A 79 -10.19 -2.54 -9.78
N LYS A 80 -10.04 -2.76 -11.07
CA LYS A 80 -11.11 -2.60 -12.05
C LYS A 80 -12.31 -3.49 -11.72
N ASP A 81 -12.06 -4.77 -11.53
CA ASP A 81 -13.11 -5.76 -11.28
C ASP A 81 -13.89 -5.45 -9.99
N VAL A 82 -13.21 -5.10 -8.92
CA VAL A 82 -13.84 -4.82 -7.62
C VAL A 82 -14.58 -3.48 -7.65
N ALA A 83 -13.96 -2.42 -8.20
CA ALA A 83 -14.56 -1.09 -8.28
C ALA A 83 -15.86 -1.11 -9.10
N TYR A 84 -15.88 -1.72 -10.30
CA TYR A 84 -17.09 -1.79 -11.11
C TYR A 84 -18.20 -2.62 -10.47
N GLN A 85 -17.90 -3.60 -9.64
CA GLN A 85 -18.92 -4.30 -8.83
C GLN A 85 -19.49 -3.38 -7.75
N ALA A 86 -18.64 -2.60 -7.06
CA ALA A 86 -19.06 -1.64 -6.04
C ALA A 86 -19.95 -0.55 -6.65
N LEU A 87 -19.56 0.02 -7.80
CA LEU A 87 -20.29 1.08 -8.50
C LEU A 87 -21.70 0.69 -9.00
N LYS A 88 -22.04 -0.60 -9.00
CA LYS A 88 -23.41 -1.04 -9.32
C LYS A 88 -24.42 -0.71 -8.22
N VAL A 89 -23.95 -0.57 -6.98
CA VAL A 89 -24.83 -0.46 -5.79
C VAL A 89 -24.48 0.75 -4.91
N MET A 90 -23.32 1.36 -5.07
CA MET A 90 -22.98 2.59 -4.37
C MET A 90 -23.95 3.72 -4.70
N LYS A 91 -24.27 4.51 -3.71
CA LYS A 91 -25.24 5.61 -3.81
C LYS A 91 -24.55 6.91 -4.22
N PRO A 92 -25.25 7.79 -4.94
CA PRO A 92 -24.78 9.16 -5.17
C PRO A 92 -24.37 9.86 -3.85
N GLY A 93 -23.30 10.64 -3.89
CA GLY A 93 -22.73 11.31 -2.73
C GLY A 93 -21.82 10.43 -1.85
N SER A 94 -21.70 9.12 -2.12
CA SER A 94 -20.70 8.26 -1.47
C SER A 94 -19.30 8.48 -2.06
N VAL A 95 -18.26 7.91 -1.41
CA VAL A 95 -16.86 8.02 -1.86
C VAL A 95 -16.23 6.63 -1.96
N LEU A 96 -15.57 6.35 -3.07
CA LEU A 96 -14.70 5.19 -3.27
C LEU A 96 -13.23 5.61 -3.08
N VAL A 97 -12.53 4.97 -2.17
CA VAL A 97 -11.12 5.23 -1.85
C VAL A 97 -10.29 4.00 -2.17
N ASP A 98 -9.38 4.12 -3.14
CA ASP A 98 -8.50 3.01 -3.53
C ASP A 98 -7.11 3.15 -2.93
N HIS A 99 -6.78 2.28 -1.98
CA HIS A 99 -5.46 2.18 -1.36
C HIS A 99 -4.49 1.26 -2.11
N THR A 100 -4.93 0.63 -3.18
CA THR A 100 -4.09 -0.25 -3.99
C THR A 100 -2.99 0.56 -4.69
N THR A 101 -1.77 0.05 -4.70
CA THR A 101 -0.75 0.56 -5.62
C THR A 101 -1.04 0.03 -7.02
N ALA A 102 -1.52 0.92 -7.89
CA ALA A 102 -1.99 0.66 -9.24
C ALA A 102 -1.48 1.73 -10.23
N SER A 103 -1.85 1.66 -11.49
CA SER A 103 -1.49 2.68 -12.47
C SER A 103 -2.29 3.98 -12.25
N ALA A 104 -1.71 5.11 -12.69
CA ALA A 104 -2.44 6.38 -12.72
C ALA A 104 -3.58 6.35 -13.75
N ASP A 105 -3.49 5.48 -14.77
CA ASP A 105 -4.52 5.35 -15.79
C ASP A 105 -5.78 4.70 -15.23
N ILE A 106 -5.67 3.61 -14.45
CA ILE A 106 -6.85 3.01 -13.83
C ILE A 106 -7.48 3.96 -12.80
N ALA A 107 -6.69 4.77 -12.08
CA ALA A 107 -7.22 5.79 -11.19
C ALA A 107 -8.07 6.82 -11.95
N ARG A 108 -7.58 7.33 -13.09
CA ARG A 108 -8.31 8.27 -13.95
C ARG A 108 -9.57 7.64 -14.59
N GLU A 109 -9.48 6.37 -15.01
CA GLU A 109 -10.63 5.62 -15.52
C GLU A 109 -11.74 5.52 -14.46
N LEU A 110 -11.39 5.13 -13.25
CA LEU A 110 -12.35 5.00 -12.16
C LEU A 110 -12.90 6.34 -11.68
N TYR A 111 -12.08 7.39 -11.66
CA TYR A 111 -12.57 8.73 -11.39
C TYR A 111 -13.69 9.15 -12.36
N ALA A 112 -13.50 8.94 -13.66
CA ALA A 112 -14.51 9.23 -14.65
C ALA A 112 -15.80 8.40 -14.42
N ALA A 113 -15.65 7.08 -14.19
CA ALA A 113 -16.78 6.19 -13.96
C ALA A 113 -17.55 6.51 -12.65
N CYS A 114 -16.87 6.96 -11.61
CA CYS A 114 -17.48 7.42 -10.37
C CYS A 114 -18.24 8.74 -10.58
N THR A 115 -17.63 9.70 -11.29
CA THR A 115 -18.22 11.01 -11.58
C THR A 115 -19.54 10.86 -12.34
N GLU A 116 -19.64 9.95 -13.32
CA GLU A 116 -20.89 9.66 -14.05
C GLU A 116 -22.04 9.22 -13.14
N LYS A 117 -21.75 8.78 -11.93
CA LYS A 117 -22.72 8.28 -10.94
C LYS A 117 -22.85 9.20 -9.70
N ASP A 118 -22.26 10.38 -9.76
CA ASP A 118 -22.22 11.31 -8.63
C ASP A 118 -21.59 10.67 -7.37
N ILE A 119 -20.54 9.87 -7.57
CA ILE A 119 -19.73 9.21 -6.55
C ILE A 119 -18.35 9.84 -6.55
N GLY A 120 -17.83 10.22 -5.36
CA GLY A 120 -16.46 10.68 -5.21
C GLY A 120 -15.45 9.55 -5.40
N PHE A 121 -14.27 9.85 -5.96
CA PHE A 121 -13.18 8.89 -6.09
C PHE A 121 -11.85 9.47 -5.60
N LEU A 122 -11.09 8.66 -4.84
CA LEU A 122 -9.75 8.98 -4.41
C LEU A 122 -8.81 7.80 -4.71
N ASP A 123 -7.73 8.06 -5.43
CA ASP A 123 -6.58 7.16 -5.46
C ASP A 123 -5.67 7.52 -4.28
N ALA A 124 -5.54 6.61 -3.35
CA ALA A 124 -4.98 6.86 -2.03
C ALA A 124 -3.98 5.77 -1.58
N PRO A 125 -2.98 5.42 -2.41
CA PRO A 125 -2.00 4.42 -2.04
C PRO A 125 -1.23 4.80 -0.77
N VAL A 126 -0.75 3.77 -0.06
CA VAL A 126 -0.17 3.90 1.28
C VAL A 126 1.31 3.54 1.31
N SER A 127 2.01 4.09 2.29
CA SER A 127 3.39 3.76 2.65
C SER A 127 3.51 3.54 4.16
N GLY A 128 4.39 2.62 4.58
CA GLY A 128 4.61 2.25 5.98
C GLY A 128 4.67 0.74 6.20
N GLY A 129 4.33 -0.06 5.17
CA GLY A 129 4.35 -1.53 5.20
C GLY A 129 3.38 -2.12 6.24
N GLN A 130 3.54 -3.41 6.51
CA GLN A 130 2.68 -4.15 7.45
C GLN A 130 2.69 -3.51 8.84
N ALA A 131 3.86 -3.21 9.39
CA ALA A 131 3.99 -2.60 10.71
C ALA A 131 3.29 -1.24 10.79
N GLY A 132 3.37 -0.42 9.74
CA GLY A 132 2.64 0.85 9.66
C GLY A 132 1.13 0.65 9.66
N ALA A 133 0.62 -0.35 8.93
CA ALA A 133 -0.79 -0.68 8.91
C ALA A 133 -1.30 -1.21 10.27
N GLU A 134 -0.56 -2.11 10.91
CA GLU A 134 -0.90 -2.69 12.22
C GLU A 134 -0.91 -1.63 13.33
N ASN A 135 0.01 -0.67 13.27
CA ASN A 135 0.15 0.39 14.28
C ASN A 135 -0.66 1.67 13.99
N GLY A 136 -1.43 1.73 12.89
CA GLY A 136 -2.17 2.93 12.50
C GLY A 136 -1.26 4.11 12.13
N GLN A 137 -0.08 3.85 11.56
CA GLN A 137 0.98 4.82 11.30
C GLN A 137 1.31 4.94 9.80
N LEU A 138 0.34 4.68 8.93
CA LEU A 138 0.53 4.79 7.49
C LEU A 138 0.67 6.25 7.06
N THR A 139 1.36 6.45 5.94
CA THR A 139 1.31 7.68 5.16
C THR A 139 0.46 7.42 3.93
N VAL A 140 -0.51 8.30 3.64
CA VAL A 140 -1.44 8.17 2.51
C VAL A 140 -1.19 9.29 1.51
N MET A 141 -0.91 8.94 0.27
CA MET A 141 -0.74 9.88 -0.84
C MET A 141 -2.03 9.92 -1.64
N VAL A 142 -2.73 11.06 -1.64
CA VAL A 142 -4.10 11.13 -2.18
C VAL A 142 -4.15 11.94 -3.47
N GLY A 143 -4.84 11.39 -4.48
CA GLY A 143 -5.27 12.10 -5.68
C GLY A 143 -6.79 12.08 -5.79
N GLY A 144 -7.39 13.18 -6.25
CA GLY A 144 -8.83 13.33 -6.42
C GLY A 144 -9.33 14.74 -6.12
N ASP A 145 -10.60 14.87 -5.76
CA ASP A 145 -11.22 16.15 -5.45
C ASP A 145 -11.21 16.44 -3.95
N GLN A 146 -11.10 17.74 -3.60
CA GLN A 146 -11.07 18.22 -2.23
C GLN A 146 -12.30 17.78 -1.42
N GLU A 147 -13.51 17.85 -2.00
CA GLU A 147 -14.74 17.45 -1.33
C GLU A 147 -14.72 15.97 -0.92
N SER A 148 -14.27 15.09 -1.81
CA SER A 148 -14.11 13.65 -1.53
C SER A 148 -13.06 13.41 -0.46
N TYR A 149 -11.95 14.16 -0.49
CA TYR A 149 -10.89 14.08 0.50
C TYR A 149 -11.39 14.53 1.88
N ASP A 150 -12.09 15.65 1.98
CA ASP A 150 -12.63 16.18 3.25
C ASP A 150 -13.63 15.20 3.90
N LYS A 151 -14.33 14.40 3.09
CA LYS A 151 -15.23 13.33 3.59
C LYS A 151 -14.46 12.11 4.08
N ALA A 152 -13.38 11.71 3.40
CA ALA A 152 -12.67 10.46 3.68
C ALA A 152 -11.52 10.63 4.69
N GLU A 153 -10.86 11.79 4.75
CA GLU A 153 -9.69 12.04 5.61
C GLU A 153 -9.95 11.75 7.08
N PRO A 154 -11.06 12.21 7.72
CA PRO A 154 -11.32 11.93 9.12
C PRO A 154 -11.43 10.43 9.43
N VAL A 155 -11.85 9.61 8.45
CA VAL A 155 -11.92 8.16 8.58
C VAL A 155 -10.55 7.52 8.36
N MET A 156 -9.79 8.00 7.37
CA MET A 156 -8.42 7.52 7.09
C MET A 156 -7.46 7.82 8.25
N SER A 157 -7.67 8.91 9.00
CA SER A 157 -6.83 9.30 10.14
C SER A 157 -6.73 8.24 11.24
N HIS A 158 -7.66 7.28 11.31
CA HIS A 158 -7.61 6.19 12.29
C HIS A 158 -6.52 5.14 12.00
N TYR A 159 -6.04 5.03 10.75
CA TYR A 159 -4.94 4.13 10.37
C TYR A 159 -3.77 4.85 9.70
N ALA A 160 -3.86 6.17 9.56
CA ALA A 160 -2.81 6.99 8.95
C ALA A 160 -2.32 8.07 9.92
N ARG A 161 -1.02 8.14 10.10
CA ARG A 161 -0.40 9.26 10.82
C ARG A 161 -0.36 10.55 10.01
N HIS A 162 -0.44 10.43 8.68
CA HIS A 162 -0.41 11.55 7.76
C HIS A 162 -1.09 11.17 6.44
N SER A 163 -1.95 12.04 5.95
CA SER A 163 -2.52 11.98 4.60
C SER A 163 -2.45 13.34 3.95
N GLN A 164 -2.32 13.39 2.64
CA GLN A 164 -2.31 14.65 1.91
C GLN A 164 -2.90 14.50 0.52
N LEU A 165 -3.81 15.40 0.15
CA LEU A 165 -4.26 15.57 -1.22
C LEU A 165 -3.16 16.25 -2.04
N LEU A 166 -2.66 15.56 -3.07
CA LEU A 166 -1.50 15.97 -3.86
C LEU A 166 -1.88 16.54 -5.24
N GLY A 167 -3.14 16.44 -5.61
CA GLY A 167 -3.64 16.92 -6.88
C GLY A 167 -4.83 16.11 -7.39
N LYS A 168 -5.12 16.21 -8.68
CA LYS A 168 -6.23 15.50 -9.33
C LYS A 168 -6.02 13.98 -9.29
N SER A 169 -7.07 13.23 -9.64
CA SER A 169 -7.02 11.78 -9.72
C SER A 169 -5.81 11.28 -10.55
N GLY A 170 -5.13 10.26 -10.02
CA GLY A 170 -3.84 9.74 -10.47
C GLY A 170 -2.63 10.33 -9.74
N SER A 171 -2.77 11.48 -9.05
CA SER A 171 -1.64 12.12 -8.34
C SER A 171 -1.14 11.28 -7.15
N GLY A 172 -2.04 10.59 -6.46
CA GLY A 172 -1.67 9.65 -5.39
C GLY A 172 -0.82 8.50 -5.91
N GLN A 173 -1.24 7.89 -7.04
CA GLN A 173 -0.48 6.81 -7.68
C GLN A 173 0.89 7.28 -8.20
N LEU A 174 0.95 8.47 -8.81
CA LEU A 174 2.22 9.06 -9.25
C LEU A 174 3.16 9.34 -8.07
N ALA A 175 2.63 9.85 -6.96
CA ALA A 175 3.41 10.05 -5.74
C ALA A 175 3.90 8.71 -5.16
N LYS A 176 3.07 7.66 -5.21
CA LYS A 176 3.49 6.31 -4.81
C LYS A 176 4.59 5.76 -5.71
N MET A 177 4.55 5.98 -7.03
CA MET A 177 5.64 5.61 -7.93
C MET A 177 6.95 6.31 -7.52
N MET A 178 6.93 7.61 -7.22
CA MET A 178 8.11 8.33 -6.70
C MET A 178 8.65 7.69 -5.42
N ASN A 179 7.77 7.33 -4.47
CA ASN A 179 8.15 6.63 -3.25
C ASN A 179 8.85 5.29 -3.55
N GLN A 180 8.33 4.49 -4.48
CA GLN A 180 8.89 3.19 -4.82
C GLN A 180 10.23 3.32 -5.56
N ILE A 181 10.38 4.31 -6.44
CA ILE A 181 11.65 4.67 -7.08
C ILE A 181 12.73 4.97 -6.01
N CYS A 182 12.41 5.80 -5.03
CA CYS A 182 13.32 6.12 -3.93
C CYS A 182 13.70 4.86 -3.12
N ILE A 183 12.71 4.05 -2.72
CA ILE A 183 12.95 2.82 -1.94
C ILE A 183 13.86 1.85 -2.71
N ALA A 184 13.64 1.66 -4.01
CA ALA A 184 14.47 0.77 -4.82
C ALA A 184 15.95 1.18 -4.78
N GLY A 185 16.24 2.47 -5.00
CA GLY A 185 17.61 2.99 -4.95
C GLY A 185 18.24 2.90 -3.57
N ILE A 186 17.49 3.24 -2.52
CA ILE A 186 17.96 3.18 -1.13
C ILE A 186 18.32 1.76 -0.72
N VAL A 187 17.44 0.78 -1.00
CA VAL A 187 17.68 -0.62 -0.62
C VAL A 187 18.84 -1.22 -1.40
N GLN A 188 18.99 -0.89 -2.69
CA GLN A 188 20.15 -1.34 -3.46
C GLN A 188 21.45 -0.74 -2.93
N GLY A 189 21.48 0.58 -2.67
CA GLY A 189 22.66 1.23 -2.10
C GLY A 189 23.05 0.67 -0.71
N LEU A 190 22.05 0.40 0.14
CA LEU A 190 22.28 -0.23 1.44
C LEU A 190 22.82 -1.67 1.29
N SER A 191 22.30 -2.43 0.33
CA SER A 191 22.78 -3.80 0.05
C SER A 191 24.26 -3.79 -0.36
N GLU A 192 24.66 -2.90 -1.27
CA GLU A 192 26.05 -2.74 -1.69
C GLU A 192 26.95 -2.28 -0.54
N ALA A 193 26.50 -1.32 0.27
CA ALA A 193 27.24 -0.82 1.41
C ALA A 193 27.51 -1.91 2.45
N LEU A 194 26.51 -2.73 2.79
CA LEU A 194 26.66 -3.84 3.73
C LEU A 194 27.59 -4.92 3.16
N HIS A 195 27.43 -5.28 1.90
CA HIS A 195 28.34 -6.22 1.24
C HIS A 195 29.79 -5.71 1.23
N PHE A 196 30.01 -4.43 0.86
CA PHE A 196 31.33 -3.80 0.92
C PHE A 196 31.94 -3.84 2.32
N GLY A 197 31.15 -3.48 3.34
CA GLY A 197 31.60 -3.52 4.75
C GLY A 197 32.03 -4.91 5.20
N GLN A 198 31.24 -5.95 4.86
CA GLN A 198 31.57 -7.34 5.14
C GLN A 198 32.88 -7.77 4.44
N ARG A 199 33.07 -7.39 3.16
CA ARG A 199 34.28 -7.72 2.43
C ARG A 199 35.51 -6.96 2.92
N ALA A 200 35.32 -5.76 3.49
CA ALA A 200 36.38 -4.96 4.10
C ALA A 200 36.71 -5.39 5.55
N GLY A 201 36.00 -6.38 6.09
CA GLY A 201 36.23 -6.88 7.47
C GLY A 201 35.72 -5.94 8.57
N LEU A 202 34.78 -5.06 8.27
CA LEU A 202 34.18 -4.14 9.25
C LEU A 202 33.08 -4.85 10.06
N ASP A 203 32.89 -4.43 11.31
CA ASP A 203 31.65 -4.70 12.03
C ASP A 203 30.54 -3.83 11.47
N CYS A 204 29.76 -4.43 10.57
CA CYS A 204 28.68 -3.71 9.87
C CYS A 204 27.59 -3.19 10.83
N ASN A 205 27.33 -3.83 11.97
CA ASN A 205 26.37 -3.31 12.95
C ASN A 205 26.89 -2.02 13.56
N ALA A 206 28.15 -2.01 14.01
CA ALA A 206 28.78 -0.81 14.56
C ALA A 206 28.87 0.33 13.53
N VAL A 207 29.13 0.00 12.26
CA VAL A 207 29.11 1.00 11.17
C VAL A 207 27.72 1.59 10.99
N ILE A 208 26.68 0.77 10.94
CA ILE A 208 25.28 1.23 10.79
C ILE A 208 24.86 2.12 11.96
N ASP A 209 25.25 1.78 13.20
CA ASP A 209 24.96 2.61 14.39
C ASP A 209 25.53 4.03 14.24
N VAL A 210 26.68 4.18 13.61
CA VAL A 210 27.30 5.49 13.36
C VAL A 210 26.65 6.20 12.19
N ILE A 211 26.61 5.58 10.99
CA ILE A 211 26.20 6.27 9.77
C ILE A 211 24.69 6.55 9.71
N SER A 212 23.88 5.82 10.49
CA SER A 212 22.45 6.11 10.64
C SER A 212 22.16 7.44 11.34
N LYS A 213 23.14 8.08 11.98
CA LYS A 213 23.03 9.42 12.58
C LYS A 213 23.50 10.53 11.64
N GLY A 214 23.99 10.17 10.47
CA GLY A 214 24.50 11.10 9.46
C GLY A 214 23.60 11.22 8.23
N ALA A 215 24.12 11.85 7.18
CA ALA A 215 23.39 12.15 5.94
C ALA A 215 22.95 10.91 5.13
N ALA A 216 23.51 9.73 5.41
CA ALA A 216 23.13 8.49 4.74
C ALA A 216 21.93 7.78 5.40
N GLN A 217 21.37 8.34 6.48
CA GLN A 217 20.24 7.78 7.21
C GLN A 217 19.06 7.50 6.29
N SER A 218 18.41 6.37 6.50
CA SER A 218 17.12 6.03 5.91
C SER A 218 16.34 5.08 6.83
N TRP A 219 15.02 5.07 6.68
CA TRP A 219 14.19 4.10 7.39
C TRP A 219 14.64 2.65 7.13
N GLN A 220 15.05 2.35 5.89
CA GLN A 220 15.54 1.02 5.51
C GLN A 220 16.85 0.68 6.24
N MET A 221 17.75 1.64 6.38
CA MET A 221 18.98 1.44 7.14
C MET A 221 18.69 1.09 8.60
N GLU A 222 17.82 1.85 9.26
CA GLU A 222 17.48 1.64 10.68
C GLU A 222 16.67 0.37 10.94
N ASN A 223 15.79 -0.02 10.01
CA ASN A 223 14.83 -1.10 10.23
C ASN A 223 15.12 -2.39 9.43
N ARG A 224 16.11 -2.38 8.54
CA ARG A 224 16.44 -3.54 7.68
C ARG A 224 17.90 -3.98 7.75
N ALA A 225 18.86 -3.12 8.07
CA ALA A 225 20.27 -3.49 8.03
C ALA A 225 20.57 -4.75 8.87
N SER A 226 20.08 -4.81 10.11
CA SER A 226 20.29 -5.95 10.99
C SER A 226 19.72 -7.26 10.44
N THR A 227 18.49 -7.23 9.89
CA THR A 227 17.85 -8.42 9.27
C THR A 227 18.53 -8.83 7.97
N MET A 228 19.07 -7.87 7.20
CA MET A 228 19.90 -8.13 6.02
C MET A 228 21.19 -8.85 6.39
N LEU A 229 21.86 -8.38 7.44
CA LEU A 229 23.11 -9.01 7.96
C LEU A 229 22.85 -10.43 8.47
N SER A 230 21.73 -10.67 9.15
CA SER A 230 21.31 -11.98 9.63
C SER A 230 20.63 -12.86 8.58
N ASN A 231 20.52 -12.39 7.34
CA ASN A 231 19.90 -13.12 6.22
C ASN A 231 18.44 -13.53 6.49
N THR A 232 17.66 -12.66 7.13
CA THR A 232 16.26 -12.90 7.50
C THR A 232 15.36 -11.98 6.66
N PHE A 233 14.42 -12.56 5.85
CA PHE A 233 13.62 -11.82 4.89
C PHE A 233 12.13 -12.22 4.88
N ASP A 234 11.67 -13.07 5.80
CA ASP A 234 10.29 -13.57 5.88
C ASP A 234 9.34 -12.55 6.55
N PHE A 235 9.29 -11.33 6.03
CA PHE A 235 8.44 -10.25 6.55
C PHE A 235 8.33 -9.11 5.52
N GLY A 236 7.58 -8.09 5.89
CA GLY A 236 7.60 -6.79 5.23
C GLY A 236 6.92 -6.78 3.86
N PHE A 237 7.62 -6.26 2.85
CA PHE A 237 7.08 -5.98 1.52
C PHE A 237 7.73 -6.89 0.47
N ALA A 238 6.94 -7.80 -0.09
CA ALA A 238 7.43 -8.84 -0.98
C ALA A 238 8.03 -8.31 -2.28
N VAL A 239 9.11 -8.94 -2.74
CA VAL A 239 9.78 -8.69 -4.03
C VAL A 239 8.80 -8.71 -5.20
N ASP A 240 7.83 -9.65 -5.23
CA ASP A 240 6.82 -9.71 -6.30
C ASP A 240 6.01 -8.42 -6.41
N TRP A 241 5.62 -7.82 -5.28
CA TRP A 241 4.90 -6.56 -5.26
C TRP A 241 5.78 -5.38 -5.63
N MET A 242 7.04 -5.38 -5.19
CA MET A 242 7.98 -4.32 -5.57
C MET A 242 8.21 -4.33 -7.09
N ARG A 243 8.40 -5.50 -7.71
CA ARG A 243 8.53 -5.61 -9.15
C ARG A 243 7.30 -5.12 -9.92
N LYS A 244 6.09 -5.44 -9.41
CA LYS A 244 4.86 -4.87 -9.95
C LYS A 244 4.89 -3.34 -9.88
N ASP A 245 5.26 -2.78 -8.74
CA ASP A 245 5.27 -1.33 -8.54
C ASP A 245 6.31 -0.63 -9.42
N LEU A 246 7.53 -1.20 -9.54
CA LEU A 246 8.56 -0.67 -10.44
C LEU A 246 8.16 -0.79 -11.91
N GLY A 247 7.47 -1.87 -12.29
CA GLY A 247 6.91 -2.03 -13.63
C GLY A 247 5.93 -0.90 -13.97
N ILE A 248 5.00 -0.58 -13.06
CA ILE A 248 4.06 0.53 -13.22
C ILE A 248 4.81 1.87 -13.37
N ALA A 249 5.84 2.11 -12.55
CA ALA A 249 6.64 3.33 -12.63
C ALA A 249 7.41 3.44 -13.95
N LEU A 250 7.96 2.33 -14.46
CA LEU A 250 8.67 2.28 -15.74
C LEU A 250 7.71 2.49 -16.93
N ASP A 251 6.49 1.95 -16.85
CA ASP A 251 5.48 2.18 -17.87
C ASP A 251 5.02 3.64 -17.90
N GLU A 252 4.83 4.25 -16.74
CA GLU A 252 4.51 5.68 -16.66
C GLU A 252 5.66 6.55 -17.17
N ALA A 253 6.92 6.18 -16.87
CA ALA A 253 8.11 6.90 -17.38
C ALA A 253 8.18 6.91 -18.90
N ARG A 254 7.77 5.81 -19.57
CA ARG A 254 7.69 5.77 -21.06
C ARG A 254 6.66 6.77 -21.60
N LYS A 255 5.57 7.03 -20.86
CA LYS A 255 4.51 7.95 -21.26
C LYS A 255 4.91 9.42 -21.05
N ASN A 256 5.54 9.72 -19.90
CA ASN A 256 5.87 11.09 -19.51
C ASN A 256 7.28 11.53 -19.90
N GLY A 257 8.09 10.63 -20.50
CA GLY A 257 9.45 10.92 -20.96
C GLY A 257 10.54 10.93 -19.87
N SER A 258 10.24 10.45 -18.65
CA SER A 258 11.21 10.38 -17.56
C SER A 258 12.27 9.30 -17.79
N THR A 259 13.52 9.56 -17.37
CA THR A 259 14.62 8.59 -17.43
C THR A 259 14.80 7.91 -16.08
N LEU A 260 14.51 6.61 -15.99
CA LEU A 260 14.56 5.82 -14.76
C LEU A 260 15.60 4.68 -14.85
N ALA A 261 16.86 5.01 -15.20
CA ALA A 261 17.91 4.02 -15.43
C ALA A 261 18.18 3.13 -14.20
N LEU A 262 18.31 3.74 -13.02
CA LEU A 262 18.54 3.00 -11.77
C LEU A 262 17.34 2.10 -11.43
N THR A 263 16.11 2.61 -11.56
CA THR A 263 14.89 1.85 -11.28
C THR A 263 14.79 0.61 -12.17
N ALA A 264 15.08 0.75 -13.47
CA ALA A 264 15.09 -0.36 -14.41
C ALA A 264 16.15 -1.42 -14.05
N LEU A 265 17.33 -0.98 -13.64
CA LEU A 265 18.40 -1.88 -13.21
C LEU A 265 18.02 -2.63 -11.93
N VAL A 266 17.47 -1.94 -10.94
CA VAL A 266 17.06 -2.56 -9.68
C VAL A 266 15.87 -3.52 -9.87
N ASP A 267 14.95 -3.25 -10.80
CA ASP A 267 13.90 -4.22 -11.17
C ASP A 267 14.51 -5.53 -11.68
N GLN A 268 15.57 -5.46 -12.54
CA GLN A 268 16.27 -6.66 -13.00
C GLN A 268 16.96 -7.39 -11.83
N TYR A 269 17.51 -6.67 -10.87
CA TYR A 269 18.08 -7.28 -9.67
C TYR A 269 17.04 -8.00 -8.82
N TYR A 270 15.83 -7.46 -8.70
CA TYR A 270 14.71 -8.17 -8.07
C TYR A 270 14.27 -9.41 -8.87
N ALA A 271 14.37 -9.38 -10.21
CA ALA A 271 14.13 -10.57 -11.01
C ALA A 271 15.13 -11.70 -10.68
N ASP A 272 16.38 -11.36 -10.39
CA ASP A 272 17.36 -12.35 -9.95
C ASP A 272 17.01 -12.91 -8.57
N VAL A 273 16.55 -12.08 -7.63
CA VAL A 273 16.04 -12.56 -6.32
C VAL A 273 14.86 -13.51 -6.50
N GLN A 274 13.94 -13.25 -7.44
CA GLN A 274 12.84 -14.18 -7.74
C GLN A 274 13.36 -15.54 -8.24
N LYS A 275 14.40 -15.55 -9.11
CA LYS A 275 15.03 -16.80 -9.57
C LYS A 275 15.67 -17.60 -8.43
N LEU A 276 16.11 -16.94 -7.36
CA LEU A 276 16.59 -17.57 -6.14
C LEU A 276 15.46 -18.12 -5.24
N GLY A 277 14.20 -18.01 -5.68
CA GLY A 277 13.03 -18.41 -4.89
C GLY A 277 12.50 -17.31 -3.96
N GLY A 278 13.06 -16.09 -4.03
CA GLY A 278 12.78 -14.99 -3.12
C GLY A 278 11.58 -14.09 -3.49
N GLY A 279 10.66 -14.54 -4.34
CA GLY A 279 9.51 -13.71 -4.75
C GLY A 279 8.66 -13.20 -3.57
N ARG A 280 8.61 -13.98 -2.48
CA ARG A 280 7.87 -13.61 -1.25
C ARG A 280 8.75 -12.96 -0.17
N TRP A 281 10.05 -12.89 -0.36
CA TRP A 281 10.96 -12.24 0.58
C TRP A 281 10.78 -10.71 0.58
N ASP A 282 11.14 -10.08 1.71
CA ASP A 282 11.17 -8.61 1.81
C ASP A 282 12.13 -8.00 0.78
N THR A 283 11.83 -6.81 0.32
CA THR A 283 12.64 -6.06 -0.65
C THR A 283 14.11 -5.93 -0.26
N SER A 284 14.42 -5.96 1.03
CA SER A 284 15.80 -5.94 1.55
C SER A 284 16.64 -7.16 1.15
N SER A 285 16.00 -8.21 0.60
CA SER A 285 16.67 -9.40 0.08
C SER A 285 17.58 -9.17 -1.14
N LEU A 286 17.65 -7.95 -1.70
CA LEU A 286 18.63 -7.57 -2.74
C LEU A 286 20.07 -7.92 -2.33
N LEU A 287 20.41 -7.90 -1.02
CA LEU A 287 21.71 -8.31 -0.52
C LEU A 287 22.07 -9.75 -0.88
N THR A 288 21.09 -10.67 -0.99
CA THR A 288 21.33 -12.10 -1.29
C THR A 288 22.00 -12.29 -2.66
N ARG A 289 21.80 -11.37 -3.57
CA ARG A 289 22.37 -11.40 -4.93
C ARG A 289 23.88 -11.10 -4.96
N LEU A 290 24.41 -10.47 -3.91
CA LEU A 290 25.81 -10.04 -3.81
C LEU A 290 26.70 -11.05 -3.08
N LYS A 291 26.13 -12.13 -2.57
CA LYS A 291 26.84 -13.19 -1.80
C LYS A 291 27.44 -14.24 -2.72
#